data_502186aa00461d392780a82eeba190cf
#
_entry.id   502186aa00461d392780a82eeba190cf
#
_cell.length_a   1.000
_cell.length_b   1.000
_cell.length_c   1.000
_cell.angle_alpha   90.00
_cell.angle_beta   90.00
_cell.angle_gamma   90.00
#
_symmetry.space_group_name_H-M   'P 1'
#
loop_
_entity.id
_entity.type
_entity.pdbx_description
1 polymer ?
#
loop_
_entity_poly.entity_id
_entity_poly.type
_entity_poly.pdbx_seq_one_letter_code
_entity_poly.pdbx_strand_id
1 'polypeptide(L)'
;MAKKLYVSNSTESSRMFKNDFLESLTKVHWSVPIIFWIPVKIYFIWRALVPGELSVGTVVMYYLFGLAFWTLAEYVLHRWVFHYEPSSKFGKRVHFIFHGVHHDFPKDRLRLVMPLSASIPMAAIIYLLFSLFFSPYTLAAFFSGFLLGYLIYDECHYAMHHANFKSGLFKKIKDHHMLHHYAEPDRGFGVSSALWDKIFDSGFTKKKAAGTAKNQLKTVEKKEDSVGTEQLH
;
A
#
# COMPACT_ATOMS: atom_id res chain seq x y z
N MET A 1 0.89 -26.13 -16.87
CA MET A 1 1.67 -24.98 -16.36
C MET A 1 0.73 -24.09 -15.56
N ALA A 2 1.12 -23.61 -14.36
CA ALA A 2 0.31 -22.65 -13.60
C ALA A 2 0.20 -21.34 -14.39
N LYS A 3 -0.99 -20.70 -14.38
CA LYS A 3 -1.22 -19.42 -15.03
C LYS A 3 -0.34 -18.35 -14.35
N LYS A 4 0.43 -17.60 -15.13
CA LYS A 4 1.22 -16.48 -14.64
C LYS A 4 0.28 -15.33 -14.27
N LEU A 5 0.37 -14.82 -13.04
CA LEU A 5 -0.52 -13.80 -12.49
C LEU A 5 0.04 -12.35 -12.61
N TYR A 6 1.14 -12.16 -13.32
CA TYR A 6 1.79 -10.87 -13.55
C TYR A 6 2.35 -10.81 -14.98
N VAL A 7 2.59 -9.63 -15.50
CA VAL A 7 3.15 -9.41 -16.85
C VAL A 7 4.67 -9.48 -16.82
N SER A 8 5.32 -8.68 -15.96
CA SER A 8 6.78 -8.62 -15.87
C SER A 8 7.27 -8.33 -14.45
N ASN A 9 8.43 -8.88 -14.09
CA ASN A 9 9.19 -8.55 -12.88
C ASN A 9 10.39 -7.62 -13.18
N SER A 10 10.39 -6.91 -14.33
CA SER A 10 11.38 -5.86 -14.59
C SER A 10 11.24 -4.74 -13.57
N THR A 11 12.37 -4.16 -13.17
CA THR A 11 12.43 -2.95 -12.33
C THR A 11 12.25 -1.66 -13.14
N GLU A 12 12.24 -1.78 -14.47
CA GLU A 12 11.98 -0.68 -15.38
C GLU A 12 10.51 -0.29 -15.38
N SER A 13 10.24 1.01 -15.40
CA SER A 13 8.89 1.53 -15.34
C SER A 13 8.17 1.45 -16.67
N SER A 14 7.08 0.69 -16.71
CA SER A 14 6.22 0.55 -17.89
C SER A 14 5.48 1.85 -18.19
N ARG A 15 5.37 2.22 -19.48
CA ARG A 15 4.63 3.40 -19.89
C ARG A 15 3.13 3.14 -19.91
N MET A 16 2.34 3.99 -19.21
CA MET A 16 0.88 3.89 -19.13
C MET A 16 0.14 4.90 -20.00
N PHE A 17 0.71 6.09 -20.20
CA PHE A 17 0.09 7.19 -20.95
C PHE A 17 0.97 7.63 -22.12
N LYS A 18 0.32 7.93 -23.27
CA LYS A 18 1.03 8.53 -24.43
C LYS A 18 1.47 9.98 -24.13
N ASN A 19 0.69 10.70 -23.33
CA ASN A 19 0.98 12.07 -22.92
C ASN A 19 2.02 12.06 -21.78
N ASP A 20 3.14 12.79 -21.94
CA ASP A 20 4.26 12.80 -20.99
C ASP A 20 3.89 13.44 -19.65
N PHE A 21 3.02 14.44 -19.65
CA PHE A 21 2.54 15.08 -18.42
C PHE A 21 1.70 14.09 -17.59
N LEU A 22 0.73 13.40 -18.21
CA LEU A 22 -0.06 12.36 -17.52
C LEU A 22 0.81 11.19 -17.05
N GLU A 23 1.80 10.81 -17.86
CA GLU A 23 2.75 9.77 -17.49
C GLU A 23 3.56 10.15 -16.25
N SER A 24 4.04 11.41 -16.15
CA SER A 24 4.81 11.90 -15.01
C SER A 24 4.00 11.92 -13.72
N LEU A 25 2.68 12.15 -13.78
CA LEU A 25 1.80 12.14 -12.63
C LEU A 25 1.60 10.74 -12.01
N THR A 26 1.97 9.68 -12.72
CA THR A 26 1.81 8.29 -12.27
C THR A 26 3.10 7.65 -11.79
N LYS A 27 4.22 8.37 -11.88
CA LYS A 27 5.54 7.91 -11.44
C LYS A 27 6.00 8.70 -10.22
N VAL A 28 6.41 8.01 -9.18
CA VAL A 28 6.88 8.66 -7.96
C VAL A 28 7.99 7.85 -7.29
N HIS A 29 9.00 8.54 -6.80
CA HIS A 29 10.04 7.91 -5.96
C HIS A 29 9.46 7.65 -4.57
N TRP A 30 9.84 6.54 -3.94
CA TRP A 30 9.33 6.11 -2.62
C TRP A 30 9.45 7.18 -1.52
N SER A 31 10.44 8.04 -1.56
CA SER A 31 10.63 9.10 -0.56
C SER A 31 9.66 10.29 -0.68
N VAL A 32 9.00 10.46 -1.83
CA VAL A 32 8.12 11.63 -2.07
C VAL A 32 6.91 11.65 -1.15
N PRO A 33 6.18 10.54 -0.92
CA PRO A 33 5.10 10.51 0.08
C PRO A 33 5.58 10.91 1.49
N ILE A 34 6.75 10.44 1.91
CA ILE A 34 7.34 10.80 3.22
C ILE A 34 7.59 12.31 3.30
N ILE A 35 8.30 12.87 2.30
CA ILE A 35 8.68 14.29 2.27
C ILE A 35 7.44 15.18 2.29
N PHE A 36 6.37 14.79 1.60
CA PHE A 36 5.13 15.57 1.53
C PHE A 36 4.26 15.40 2.79
N TRP A 37 3.97 14.16 3.19
CA TRP A 37 2.97 13.90 4.25
C TRP A 37 3.49 14.11 5.66
N ILE A 38 4.80 14.02 5.93
CA ILE A 38 5.32 14.29 7.29
C ILE A 38 5.08 15.75 7.71
N PRO A 39 5.39 16.79 6.91
CA PRO A 39 5.03 18.18 7.26
C PRO A 39 3.53 18.40 7.43
N VAL A 40 2.69 17.81 6.58
CA VAL A 40 1.22 17.90 6.69
C VAL A 40 0.74 17.29 8.01
N LYS A 41 1.27 16.13 8.39
CA LYS A 41 0.98 15.46 9.65
C LYS A 41 1.38 16.30 10.88
N ILE A 42 2.56 16.91 10.83
CA ILE A 42 3.05 17.82 11.88
C ILE A 42 2.13 19.04 12.00
N TYR A 43 1.70 19.63 10.89
CA TYR A 43 0.75 20.74 10.86
C TYR A 43 -0.59 20.35 11.52
N PHE A 44 -1.12 19.14 11.28
CA PHE A 44 -2.35 18.69 11.94
C PHE A 44 -2.17 18.50 13.46
N ILE A 45 -1.03 18.00 13.92
CA ILE A 45 -0.73 17.91 15.36
C ILE A 45 -0.66 19.33 15.97
N TRP A 46 0.03 20.24 15.32
CA TRP A 46 0.10 21.65 15.74
C TRP A 46 -1.30 22.28 15.81
N ARG A 47 -2.15 22.06 14.81
CA ARG A 47 -3.54 22.54 14.81
C ARG A 47 -4.36 22.03 15.99
N ALA A 48 -4.15 20.79 16.39
CA ALA A 48 -4.86 20.21 17.52
C ALA A 48 -4.39 20.79 18.85
N LEU A 49 -3.07 20.97 19.02
CA LEU A 49 -2.47 21.45 20.28
C LEU A 49 -2.60 22.95 20.49
N VAL A 50 -2.35 23.77 19.46
CA VAL A 50 -2.23 25.23 19.61
C VAL A 50 -3.56 25.93 19.32
N PRO A 51 -4.10 25.96 18.06
CA PRO A 51 -5.41 26.62 17.86
C PRO A 51 -6.56 25.84 18.48
N GLY A 52 -6.40 24.51 18.67
CA GLY A 52 -7.44 23.65 19.22
C GLY A 52 -7.43 23.53 20.74
N GLU A 53 -6.34 23.96 21.39
CA GLU A 53 -6.15 23.90 22.84
C GLU A 53 -6.42 22.52 23.46
N LEU A 54 -6.29 21.44 22.64
CA LEU A 54 -6.50 20.09 23.13
C LEU A 54 -5.34 19.67 24.05
N SER A 55 -5.66 18.99 25.15
CA SER A 55 -4.62 18.40 25.99
C SER A 55 -3.76 17.39 25.21
N VAL A 56 -2.49 17.27 25.58
CA VAL A 56 -1.59 16.28 24.96
C VAL A 56 -2.18 14.86 25.04
N GLY A 57 -2.80 14.49 26.16
CA GLY A 57 -3.45 13.19 26.33
C GLY A 57 -4.57 12.98 25.32
N THR A 58 -5.40 14.00 25.07
CA THR A 58 -6.46 13.96 24.05
C THR A 58 -5.87 13.81 22.66
N VAL A 59 -4.83 14.57 22.32
CA VAL A 59 -4.17 14.47 21.01
C VAL A 59 -3.58 13.07 20.80
N VAL A 60 -2.87 12.51 21.78
CA VAL A 60 -2.31 11.16 21.72
C VAL A 60 -3.42 10.10 21.54
N MET A 61 -4.52 10.22 22.28
CA MET A 61 -5.65 9.31 22.17
C MET A 61 -6.23 9.29 20.74
N TYR A 62 -6.57 10.46 20.18
CA TYR A 62 -7.12 10.54 18.82
C TYR A 62 -6.10 10.15 17.76
N TYR A 63 -4.83 10.46 17.95
CA TYR A 63 -3.74 10.04 17.07
C TYR A 63 -3.61 8.51 17.00
N LEU A 64 -3.58 7.85 18.16
CA LEU A 64 -3.52 6.39 18.22
C LEU A 64 -4.81 5.74 17.65
N PHE A 65 -5.96 6.37 17.87
CA PHE A 65 -7.21 5.94 17.26
C PHE A 65 -7.16 6.04 15.73
N GLY A 66 -6.66 7.15 15.18
CA GLY A 66 -6.46 7.31 13.73
C GLY A 66 -5.50 6.29 13.14
N LEU A 67 -4.37 6.04 13.82
CA LEU A 67 -3.40 5.01 13.43
C LEU A 67 -4.02 3.59 13.44
N ALA A 68 -4.76 3.26 14.49
CA ALA A 68 -5.46 1.98 14.57
C ALA A 68 -6.55 1.85 13.50
N PHE A 69 -7.31 2.93 13.26
CA PHE A 69 -8.36 2.96 12.24
C PHE A 69 -7.79 2.78 10.82
N TRP A 70 -6.59 3.28 10.55
CA TRP A 70 -5.92 3.04 9.27
C TRP A 70 -5.78 1.55 8.97
N THR A 71 -5.49 0.70 9.94
CA THR A 71 -5.32 -0.73 9.71
C THR A 71 -6.57 -1.38 9.10
N LEU A 72 -7.77 -0.93 9.53
CA LEU A 72 -9.03 -1.34 8.93
C LEU A 72 -9.23 -0.69 7.55
N ALA A 73 -8.93 0.60 7.44
CA ALA A 73 -9.06 1.34 6.17
C ALA A 73 -8.17 0.75 5.08
N GLU A 74 -6.91 0.40 5.39
CA GLU A 74 -5.99 -0.32 4.51
C GLU A 74 -6.65 -1.58 3.93
N TYR A 75 -7.18 -2.44 4.81
CA TYR A 75 -7.83 -3.68 4.40
C TYR A 75 -9.08 -3.44 3.55
N VAL A 76 -9.93 -2.49 3.95
CA VAL A 76 -11.17 -2.12 3.22
C VAL A 76 -10.84 -1.57 1.84
N LEU A 77 -9.89 -0.64 1.75
CA LEU A 77 -9.45 -0.06 0.49
C LEU A 77 -8.81 -1.12 -0.42
N HIS A 78 -7.92 -1.94 0.12
CA HIS A 78 -7.24 -2.96 -0.67
C HIS A 78 -8.25 -4.00 -1.21
N ARG A 79 -9.11 -4.56 -0.34
CA ARG A 79 -10.05 -5.61 -0.73
C ARG A 79 -11.18 -5.12 -1.63
N TRP A 80 -11.85 -4.03 -1.27
CA TRP A 80 -13.11 -3.65 -1.90
C TRP A 80 -13.01 -2.44 -2.86
N VAL A 81 -11.92 -1.70 -2.82
CA VAL A 81 -11.69 -0.59 -3.76
C VAL A 81 -10.65 -0.97 -4.81
N PHE A 82 -9.47 -1.44 -4.38
CA PHE A 82 -8.37 -1.73 -5.29
C PHE A 82 -8.53 -3.05 -6.03
N HIS A 83 -9.13 -4.07 -5.41
CA HIS A 83 -9.45 -5.36 -6.03
C HIS A 83 -10.87 -5.44 -6.62
N TYR A 84 -11.63 -4.33 -6.62
CA TYR A 84 -12.91 -4.29 -7.32
C TYR A 84 -12.70 -4.33 -8.84
N GLU A 85 -13.27 -5.33 -9.51
CA GLU A 85 -13.21 -5.47 -10.96
C GLU A 85 -14.45 -4.88 -11.64
N PRO A 86 -14.38 -3.63 -12.17
CA PRO A 86 -15.51 -3.00 -12.83
C PRO A 86 -15.81 -3.68 -14.18
N SER A 87 -17.09 -3.71 -14.57
CA SER A 87 -17.51 -4.24 -15.87
C SER A 87 -17.24 -3.27 -17.04
N SER A 88 -17.29 -1.96 -16.80
CA SER A 88 -17.12 -0.94 -17.84
C SER A 88 -15.65 -0.78 -18.28
N LYS A 89 -15.42 -0.42 -19.54
CA LYS A 89 -14.08 -0.14 -20.09
C LYS A 89 -13.36 0.99 -19.32
N PHE A 90 -14.09 2.04 -18.96
CA PHE A 90 -13.55 3.15 -18.17
C PHE A 90 -13.16 2.69 -16.77
N GLY A 91 -14.05 1.97 -16.08
CA GLY A 91 -13.74 1.44 -14.74
C GLY A 91 -12.52 0.51 -14.74
N LYS A 92 -12.41 -0.40 -15.72
CA LYS A 92 -11.23 -1.26 -15.88
C LYS A 92 -9.94 -0.46 -16.07
N ARG A 93 -9.99 0.66 -16.81
CA ARG A 93 -8.84 1.54 -16.98
C ARG A 93 -8.46 2.24 -15.68
N VAL A 94 -9.44 2.72 -14.92
CA VAL A 94 -9.22 3.32 -13.60
C VAL A 94 -8.63 2.30 -12.63
N HIS A 95 -9.22 1.12 -12.51
CA HIS A 95 -8.70 0.02 -11.68
C HIS A 95 -7.25 -0.31 -12.03
N PHE A 96 -6.93 -0.45 -13.33
CA PHE A 96 -5.57 -0.72 -13.79
C PHE A 96 -4.58 0.37 -13.36
N ILE A 97 -4.95 1.66 -13.47
CA ILE A 97 -4.09 2.79 -13.09
C ILE A 97 -3.80 2.80 -11.58
N PHE A 98 -4.81 2.51 -10.75
CA PHE A 98 -4.65 2.60 -9.29
C PHE A 98 -3.99 1.37 -8.66
N HIS A 99 -4.24 0.17 -9.20
CA HIS A 99 -3.78 -1.06 -8.56
C HIS A 99 -3.37 -2.17 -9.55
N GLY A 100 -4.09 -2.33 -10.67
CA GLY A 100 -3.78 -3.38 -11.64
C GLY A 100 -2.37 -3.30 -12.21
N VAL A 101 -1.85 -2.09 -12.44
CA VAL A 101 -0.47 -1.90 -12.91
C VAL A 101 0.55 -2.47 -11.91
N HIS A 102 0.30 -2.34 -10.61
CA HIS A 102 1.15 -2.89 -9.57
C HIS A 102 1.11 -4.43 -9.54
N HIS A 103 -0.04 -5.06 -9.77
CA HIS A 103 -0.13 -6.51 -9.92
C HIS A 103 0.54 -7.02 -11.21
N ASP A 104 0.43 -6.30 -12.31
CA ASP A 104 1.06 -6.65 -13.58
C ASP A 104 2.59 -6.44 -13.57
N PHE A 105 3.08 -5.41 -12.86
CA PHE A 105 4.48 -5.02 -12.77
C PHE A 105 4.93 -4.81 -11.31
N PRO A 106 4.94 -5.86 -10.48
CA PRO A 106 5.14 -5.73 -9.03
C PRO A 106 6.54 -5.27 -8.62
N LYS A 107 7.50 -5.23 -9.53
CA LYS A 107 8.86 -4.74 -9.31
C LYS A 107 9.12 -3.34 -9.89
N ASP A 108 8.12 -2.68 -10.46
CA ASP A 108 8.27 -1.30 -10.96
C ASP A 108 8.47 -0.32 -9.81
N ARG A 109 9.70 0.21 -9.66
CA ARG A 109 10.11 1.06 -8.54
C ARG A 109 9.39 2.41 -8.46
N LEU A 110 8.85 2.89 -9.56
CA LEU A 110 8.22 4.22 -9.63
C LEU A 110 6.69 4.17 -9.59
N ARG A 111 6.09 2.96 -9.52
CA ARG A 111 4.63 2.77 -9.56
C ARG A 111 4.10 1.93 -8.40
N LEU A 112 4.87 1.80 -7.35
CA LEU A 112 4.51 0.98 -6.21
C LEU A 112 3.88 1.83 -5.12
N VAL A 113 4.56 2.91 -4.68
CA VAL A 113 3.98 3.87 -3.74
C VAL A 113 2.97 4.78 -4.45
N MET A 114 1.97 5.25 -3.71
CA MET A 114 0.90 6.05 -4.28
C MET A 114 1.40 7.46 -4.64
N PRO A 115 1.29 7.91 -5.91
CA PRO A 115 1.70 9.24 -6.31
C PRO A 115 0.83 10.32 -5.67
N LEU A 116 1.40 11.52 -5.45
CA LEU A 116 0.69 12.64 -4.84
C LEU A 116 -0.56 13.06 -5.63
N SER A 117 -0.55 12.88 -6.95
CA SER A 117 -1.72 13.09 -7.82
C SER A 117 -2.94 12.23 -7.44
N ALA A 118 -2.72 11.07 -6.81
CA ALA A 118 -3.77 10.19 -6.32
C ALA A 118 -3.96 10.32 -4.80
N SER A 119 -2.88 10.35 -4.02
CA SER A 119 -2.97 10.35 -2.56
C SER A 119 -3.56 11.66 -1.99
N ILE A 120 -3.29 12.83 -2.60
CA ILE A 120 -3.85 14.10 -2.14
C ILE A 120 -5.38 14.13 -2.29
N PRO A 121 -5.98 13.91 -3.49
CA PRO A 121 -7.43 13.94 -3.61
C PRO A 121 -8.10 12.84 -2.78
N MET A 122 -7.51 11.66 -2.66
CA MET A 122 -8.07 10.59 -1.81
C MET A 122 -8.05 10.98 -0.33
N ALA A 123 -6.93 11.52 0.17
CA ALA A 123 -6.83 12.01 1.54
C ALA A 123 -7.82 13.15 1.82
N ALA A 124 -8.02 14.07 0.86
CA ALA A 124 -8.99 15.15 0.97
C ALA A 124 -10.44 14.63 1.09
N ILE A 125 -10.82 13.66 0.24
CA ILE A 125 -12.14 13.01 0.29
C ILE A 125 -12.35 12.34 1.65
N ILE A 126 -11.37 11.57 2.12
CA ILE A 126 -11.42 10.87 3.41
C ILE A 126 -11.49 11.86 4.57
N TYR A 127 -10.71 12.94 4.52
CA TYR A 127 -10.77 14.03 5.51
C TYR A 127 -12.15 14.66 5.58
N LEU A 128 -12.76 14.99 4.43
CA LEU A 128 -14.10 15.55 4.34
C LEU A 128 -15.17 14.58 4.89
N LEU A 129 -15.05 13.28 4.62
CA LEU A 129 -15.94 12.29 5.20
C LEU A 129 -15.82 12.23 6.72
N PHE A 130 -14.61 12.24 7.27
CA PHE A 130 -14.41 12.25 8.71
C PHE A 130 -14.83 13.57 9.36
N SER A 131 -14.80 14.70 8.64
CA SER A 131 -15.27 15.98 9.18
C SER A 131 -16.77 16.00 9.54
N LEU A 132 -17.54 15.02 9.05
CA LEU A 132 -18.94 14.83 9.45
C LEU A 132 -19.10 14.25 10.86
N PHE A 133 -18.04 13.65 11.42
CA PHE A 133 -18.09 12.90 12.69
C PHE A 133 -17.23 13.49 13.80
N PHE A 134 -16.25 14.33 13.45
CA PHE A 134 -15.28 14.90 14.40
C PHE A 134 -15.33 16.42 14.38
N SER A 135 -15.03 17.03 15.53
CA SER A 135 -14.73 18.46 15.57
C SER A 135 -13.44 18.76 14.79
N PRO A 136 -13.24 20.02 14.29
CA PRO A 136 -12.05 20.33 13.46
C PRO A 136 -10.71 20.02 14.11
N TYR A 137 -10.62 20.08 15.44
CA TYR A 137 -9.36 19.87 16.18
C TYR A 137 -9.13 18.41 16.57
N THR A 138 -10.19 17.70 16.96
CA THR A 138 -10.11 16.25 17.18
C THR A 138 -9.88 15.50 15.88
N LEU A 139 -10.48 15.97 14.76
CA LEU A 139 -10.19 15.48 13.43
C LEU A 139 -8.70 15.67 13.07
N ALA A 140 -8.12 16.84 13.38
CA ALA A 140 -6.71 17.09 13.09
C ALA A 140 -5.80 16.06 13.79
N ALA A 141 -6.04 15.81 15.09
CA ALA A 141 -5.29 14.80 15.83
C ALA A 141 -5.49 13.38 15.25
N PHE A 142 -6.73 12.97 15.00
CA PHE A 142 -7.09 11.67 14.41
C PHE A 142 -6.46 11.50 13.02
N PHE A 143 -6.63 12.48 12.14
CA PHE A 143 -6.16 12.39 10.77
C PHE A 143 -4.63 12.38 10.67
N SER A 144 -3.93 13.03 11.60
CA SER A 144 -2.47 12.91 11.70
C SER A 144 -2.01 11.46 11.98
N GLY A 145 -2.71 10.74 12.86
CA GLY A 145 -2.45 9.32 13.12
C GLY A 145 -2.82 8.44 11.93
N PHE A 146 -3.96 8.73 11.29
CA PHE A 146 -4.41 8.06 10.07
C PHE A 146 -3.40 8.18 8.92
N LEU A 147 -2.85 9.38 8.70
CA LEU A 147 -1.80 9.62 7.71
C LEU A 147 -0.49 8.90 8.05
N LEU A 148 -0.14 8.74 9.34
CA LEU A 148 1.00 7.91 9.71
C LEU A 148 0.76 6.45 9.32
N GLY A 149 -0.43 5.93 9.56
CA GLY A 149 -0.80 4.58 9.16
C GLY A 149 -0.67 4.38 7.64
N TYR A 150 -1.16 5.34 6.84
CA TYR A 150 -0.98 5.35 5.39
C TYR A 150 0.51 5.31 4.99
N LEU A 151 1.35 6.15 5.58
CA LEU A 151 2.78 6.16 5.27
C LEU A 151 3.46 4.83 5.63
N ILE A 152 3.13 4.25 6.79
CA ILE A 152 3.65 2.93 7.19
C ILE A 152 3.25 1.87 6.17
N TYR A 153 1.98 1.87 5.73
CA TYR A 153 1.48 0.97 4.70
C TYR A 153 2.25 1.12 3.39
N ASP A 154 2.35 2.34 2.87
CA ASP A 154 2.92 2.64 1.55
C ASP A 154 4.42 2.25 1.49
N GLU A 155 5.18 2.60 2.54
CA GLU A 155 6.59 2.28 2.66
C GLU A 155 6.87 0.79 2.96
N CYS A 156 6.05 0.17 3.82
CA CYS A 156 6.14 -1.27 4.04
C CYS A 156 5.83 -2.04 2.76
N HIS A 157 4.82 -1.62 1.99
CA HIS A 157 4.47 -2.21 0.72
C HIS A 157 5.64 -2.14 -0.27
N TYR A 158 6.28 -0.95 -0.40
CA TYR A 158 7.49 -0.80 -1.20
C TYR A 158 8.61 -1.73 -0.73
N ALA A 159 8.87 -1.76 0.57
CA ALA A 159 9.91 -2.61 1.14
C ALA A 159 9.67 -4.11 0.89
N MET A 160 8.41 -4.58 0.91
CA MET A 160 8.08 -5.98 0.62
C MET A 160 8.44 -6.39 -0.80
N HIS A 161 8.34 -5.50 -1.76
CA HIS A 161 8.71 -5.79 -3.15
C HIS A 161 10.21 -5.66 -3.43
N HIS A 162 10.93 -4.81 -2.66
CA HIS A 162 12.32 -4.44 -2.99
C HIS A 162 13.36 -4.84 -1.94
N ALA A 163 12.97 -4.98 -0.65
CA ALA A 163 13.92 -5.39 0.39
C ALA A 163 14.00 -6.91 0.55
N ASN A 164 15.19 -7.41 0.90
CA ASN A 164 15.42 -8.82 1.15
C ASN A 164 15.39 -9.11 2.67
N PHE A 165 14.19 -9.46 3.18
CA PHE A 165 14.00 -9.87 4.57
C PHE A 165 14.27 -11.36 4.74
N LYS A 166 15.28 -11.73 5.51
CA LYS A 166 15.69 -13.15 5.71
C LYS A 166 14.93 -13.84 6.85
N SER A 167 14.44 -13.09 7.84
CA SER A 167 13.75 -13.62 9.03
C SER A 167 12.88 -12.57 9.73
N GLY A 168 12.17 -12.96 10.78
CA GLY A 168 11.42 -12.07 11.66
C GLY A 168 10.04 -11.69 11.13
N LEU A 169 9.45 -10.61 11.70
CA LEU A 169 8.11 -10.15 11.38
C LEU A 169 7.99 -9.67 9.93
N PHE A 170 8.93 -8.85 9.48
CA PHE A 170 8.91 -8.31 8.12
C PHE A 170 8.95 -9.40 7.04
N LYS A 171 9.70 -10.49 7.27
CA LYS A 171 9.67 -11.63 6.36
C LYS A 171 8.27 -12.27 6.31
N LYS A 172 7.63 -12.48 7.46
CA LYS A 172 6.27 -13.06 7.50
C LYS A 172 5.25 -12.21 6.75
N ILE A 173 5.33 -10.89 6.91
CA ILE A 173 4.45 -9.93 6.22
C ILE A 173 4.77 -9.95 4.71
N LYS A 174 6.06 -9.92 4.33
CA LYS A 174 6.47 -10.07 2.92
C LYS A 174 5.94 -11.37 2.31
N ASP A 175 6.14 -12.51 2.97
CA ASP A 175 5.68 -13.80 2.46
C ASP A 175 4.15 -13.80 2.26
N HIS A 176 3.40 -13.23 3.20
CA HIS A 176 1.95 -13.06 3.09
C HIS A 176 1.58 -12.23 1.84
N HIS A 177 2.21 -11.08 1.65
CA HIS A 177 1.95 -10.20 0.52
C HIS A 177 2.39 -10.81 -0.82
N MET A 178 3.51 -11.53 -0.85
CA MET A 178 3.96 -12.25 -2.05
C MET A 178 3.01 -13.40 -2.42
N LEU A 179 2.37 -14.07 -1.46
CA LEU A 179 1.32 -15.04 -1.74
C LEU A 179 0.11 -14.40 -2.43
N HIS A 180 -0.29 -13.22 -1.99
CA HIS A 180 -1.33 -12.43 -2.62
C HIS A 180 -1.00 -12.12 -4.09
N HIS A 181 0.20 -11.62 -4.39
CA HIS A 181 0.60 -11.31 -5.77
C HIS A 181 0.75 -12.53 -6.69
N TYR A 182 1.39 -13.59 -6.17
CA TYR A 182 1.89 -14.66 -7.04
C TYR A 182 1.12 -15.98 -6.93
N ALA A 183 0.20 -16.11 -5.98
CA ALA A 183 -0.52 -17.35 -5.76
C ALA A 183 -2.05 -17.19 -5.69
N GLU A 184 -2.56 -16.30 -4.83
CA GLU A 184 -4.00 -16.14 -4.56
C GLU A 184 -4.36 -14.64 -4.45
N PRO A 185 -4.52 -13.91 -5.56
CA PRO A 185 -4.80 -12.46 -5.54
C PRO A 185 -6.17 -12.12 -4.93
N ASP A 186 -7.07 -13.09 -4.82
CA ASP A 186 -8.39 -12.94 -4.20
C ASP A 186 -8.37 -13.17 -2.67
N ARG A 187 -7.19 -13.29 -2.05
CA ARG A 187 -6.99 -13.55 -0.63
C ARG A 187 -5.77 -12.80 -0.10
N GLY A 188 -5.71 -12.60 1.24
CA GLY A 188 -4.55 -12.00 1.87
C GLY A 188 -4.40 -10.51 1.58
N PHE A 189 -5.47 -9.75 1.81
CA PHE A 189 -5.54 -8.32 1.48
C PHE A 189 -4.82 -7.42 2.49
N GLY A 190 -4.48 -7.92 3.68
CA GLY A 190 -3.70 -7.17 4.67
C GLY A 190 -2.24 -7.04 4.24
N VAL A 191 -1.78 -5.81 4.00
CA VAL A 191 -0.41 -5.53 3.56
C VAL A 191 0.51 -5.32 4.77
N SER A 192 0.13 -4.45 5.72
CA SER A 192 0.92 -4.21 6.93
C SER A 192 0.72 -5.29 8.01
N SER A 193 -0.41 -6.00 7.99
CA SER A 193 -0.68 -7.12 8.88
C SER A 193 -1.80 -8.03 8.36
N ALA A 194 -1.76 -9.33 8.69
CA ALA A 194 -2.82 -10.28 8.37
C ALA A 194 -3.99 -10.29 9.39
N LEU A 195 -4.12 -9.25 10.22
CA LEU A 195 -5.14 -9.20 11.28
C LEU A 195 -6.55 -9.28 10.70
N TRP A 196 -6.86 -8.42 9.76
CA TRP A 196 -8.18 -8.32 9.16
C TRP A 196 -8.51 -9.50 8.24
N ASP A 197 -7.49 -10.10 7.60
CA ASP A 197 -7.68 -11.36 6.87
C ASP A 197 -8.16 -12.50 7.76
N LYS A 198 -7.69 -12.54 9.03
CA LYS A 198 -8.16 -13.52 10.00
C LYS A 198 -9.59 -13.23 10.47
N ILE A 199 -9.91 -11.94 10.71
CA ILE A 199 -11.23 -11.52 11.20
C ILE A 199 -12.31 -11.76 10.12
N PHE A 200 -12.01 -11.47 8.86
CA PHE A 200 -12.94 -11.60 7.73
C PHE A 200 -12.79 -12.88 6.91
N ASP A 201 -12.06 -13.86 7.42
CA ASP A 201 -11.79 -15.17 6.77
C ASP A 201 -11.34 -15.07 5.31
N SER A 202 -10.51 -14.06 5.03
CA SER A 202 -9.89 -13.85 3.70
C SER A 202 -8.43 -14.32 3.64
N GLY A 203 -7.94 -15.03 4.66
CA GLY A 203 -6.59 -15.61 4.70
C GLY A 203 -6.42 -16.76 3.70
N PHE A 204 -5.16 -17.11 3.42
CA PHE A 204 -4.81 -18.16 2.45
C PHE A 204 -5.25 -19.55 2.87
N THR A 205 -5.65 -20.39 1.89
CA THR A 205 -6.03 -21.77 2.14
C THR A 205 -4.78 -22.65 2.35
N LYS A 206 -4.71 -23.37 3.48
CA LYS A 206 -3.54 -24.18 3.87
C LYS A 206 -3.04 -25.17 2.80
N LYS A 207 -3.91 -25.66 1.89
CA LYS A 207 -3.54 -26.61 0.83
C LYS A 207 -2.77 -25.98 -0.35
N LYS A 208 -3.06 -24.73 -0.73
CA LYS A 208 -2.38 -24.06 -1.84
C LYS A 208 -1.11 -23.32 -1.37
N ALA A 209 -1.12 -22.75 -0.16
CA ALA A 209 0.02 -22.05 0.41
C ALA A 209 1.29 -22.92 0.52
N ALA A 210 1.16 -24.23 0.81
CA ALA A 210 2.31 -25.10 1.01
C ALA A 210 3.00 -25.56 -0.29
N GLY A 211 2.26 -25.71 -1.39
CA GLY A 211 2.81 -26.29 -2.63
C GLY A 211 3.21 -25.25 -3.68
N THR A 212 2.32 -24.34 -4.02
CA THR A 212 2.51 -23.40 -5.14
C THR A 212 3.36 -22.20 -4.72
N ALA A 213 3.15 -21.67 -3.52
CA ALA A 213 3.88 -20.52 -3.00
C ALA A 213 5.37 -20.83 -2.77
N LYS A 214 5.68 -22.00 -2.19
CA LYS A 214 7.08 -22.41 -1.94
C LYS A 214 7.87 -22.57 -3.23
N ASN A 215 7.24 -23.00 -4.31
CA ASN A 215 7.89 -23.15 -5.62
C ASN A 215 8.00 -21.83 -6.36
N GLN A 216 7.00 -20.95 -6.29
CA GLN A 216 7.02 -19.63 -6.94
C GLN A 216 7.95 -18.66 -6.23
N LEU A 217 7.94 -18.65 -4.88
CA LEU A 217 8.88 -17.85 -4.07
C LEU A 217 10.33 -18.29 -4.32
N LYS A 218 10.63 -19.59 -4.36
CA LYS A 218 11.97 -20.08 -4.71
C LYS A 218 12.40 -19.71 -6.13
N THR A 219 11.48 -19.63 -7.07
CA THR A 219 11.79 -19.25 -8.46
C THR A 219 12.05 -17.74 -8.57
N VAL A 220 11.37 -16.93 -7.78
CA VAL A 220 11.60 -15.47 -7.69
C VAL A 220 12.93 -15.20 -6.99
N GLU A 221 13.18 -15.82 -5.83
CA GLU A 221 14.44 -15.70 -5.09
C GLU A 221 15.65 -16.14 -5.91
N LYS A 222 15.56 -17.28 -6.62
CA LYS A 222 16.65 -17.78 -7.45
C LYS A 222 16.98 -16.90 -8.68
N LYS A 223 15.99 -16.13 -9.17
CA LYS A 223 16.22 -15.13 -10.22
C LYS A 223 16.81 -13.84 -9.67
N GLU A 224 16.48 -13.45 -8.43
CA GLU A 224 17.07 -12.30 -7.75
C GLU A 224 18.57 -12.53 -7.50
N ASP A 225 18.97 -13.72 -7.07
CA ASP A 225 20.38 -14.06 -6.84
C ASP A 225 21.19 -14.12 -8.16
N SER A 226 20.59 -14.52 -9.27
CA SER A 226 21.27 -14.59 -10.57
C SER A 226 21.48 -13.22 -11.22
N VAL A 227 20.60 -12.25 -10.98
CA VAL A 227 20.76 -10.88 -11.51
C VAL A 227 21.74 -10.06 -10.67
N GLY A 228 21.83 -10.34 -9.37
CA GLY A 228 22.81 -9.68 -8.46
C GLY A 228 24.26 -10.04 -8.74
N THR A 229 24.51 -11.20 -9.36
CA THR A 229 25.87 -11.66 -9.71
C THR A 229 26.36 -11.16 -11.05
N GLU A 230 25.48 -10.78 -11.99
CA GLU A 230 25.88 -10.21 -13.30
C GLU A 230 26.21 -8.71 -13.25
N GLN A 231 25.88 -8.00 -12.18
CA GLN A 231 26.20 -6.55 -12.03
C GLN A 231 27.51 -6.26 -11.28
N LEU A 232 28.28 -7.29 -10.91
CA LEU A 232 29.57 -7.17 -10.19
C LEU A 232 30.79 -7.57 -11.04
N HIS A 233 30.65 -7.61 -12.38
CA HIS A 233 31.79 -7.80 -13.30
C HIS A 233 31.88 -6.71 -14.34
#